data_99cdd1a6976fc08a776c1599de5ca022
#
_entry.id   99cdd1a6976fc08a776c1599de5ca022
#
_cell.length_a   1.000
_cell.length_b   1.000
_cell.length_c   1.000
_cell.angle_alpha   90.00
_cell.angle_beta   90.00
_cell.angle_gamma   90.00
#
_symmetry.space_group_name_H-M   'P 1'
#
loop_
_entity.id
_entity.type
_entity.pdbx_description
1 polymer ?
#
loop_
_entity_poly.entity_id
_entity_poly.type
_entity_poly.pdbx_seq_one_letter_code
_entity_poly.pdbx_strand_id
1 'polypeptide(L)'
;MSKKHAPSLMRQVRRELKEGKNPDILFSKVKSISDSYYRSLSFYLLIPYLSPKSKQYREALASASRDIGRVQQPWRRIELLGSIAKVLKSVSDKDTKHEHYSKLLEKLDGERNKDVKEFLLKYSKSFPKSCIDRLLVLSSKLKGYEFETGKAIVRHGVRICSQAYLIEILLKFDSLTRVKLLGYLHLQSFKLKKKEESKALFEALEEAKDQDSLLYLVRVCSCQSDFSLFEDSISGLSADDKLLILISLTSRADRKNFKDLAKKLYDKSEEQYNLLSPSKVKGKLRSKLDLTLERLGSTKVMTKSTSIKETIEVPTEGKHTLALYNTYGGNWNHPHFKSIFKASNLCASFNLDLALVNFPEIEPEKLVKEVMKEMRLSNGGYVQSLIDNDRIQFFEKEIDETWSGSIVATTANPDIAKSSLPSGRLCMVMGLGPKGLPKSFVSKAAYHFELTGSNVAFETGTAMGAISSHLGMIG
;
A
#
# COMPACT_ATOMS: atom_id res chain seq x y z
N MET A 1 -27.13 35.23 -13.21
CA MET A 1 -27.39 34.10 -12.28
C MET A 1 -26.30 34.03 -11.23
N SER A 2 -26.66 33.97 -9.96
CA SER A 2 -25.68 33.90 -8.84
C SER A 2 -24.83 32.64 -8.89
N LYS A 3 -23.53 32.74 -8.54
CA LYS A 3 -22.60 31.60 -8.42
C LYS A 3 -23.13 30.47 -7.52
N LYS A 4 -24.05 30.76 -6.59
CA LYS A 4 -24.66 29.78 -5.67
C LYS A 4 -25.56 28.75 -6.38
N HIS A 5 -26.06 29.01 -7.58
CA HIS A 5 -26.93 28.08 -8.31
C HIS A 5 -26.20 27.10 -9.25
N ALA A 6 -24.90 27.32 -9.54
CA ALA A 6 -24.17 26.52 -10.50
C ALA A 6 -24.08 24.99 -10.13
N PRO A 7 -23.82 24.59 -8.85
CA PRO A 7 -23.85 23.18 -8.45
C PRO A 7 -25.23 22.54 -8.60
N SER A 8 -26.29 23.29 -8.35
CA SER A 8 -27.68 22.83 -8.49
C SER A 8 -28.03 22.55 -9.94
N LEU A 9 -27.65 23.45 -10.85
CA LEU A 9 -27.86 23.28 -12.30
C LEU A 9 -27.10 22.07 -12.84
N MET A 10 -25.85 21.85 -12.42
CA MET A 10 -25.10 20.66 -12.81
C MET A 10 -25.79 19.37 -12.34
N ARG A 11 -26.27 19.33 -11.09
CA ARG A 11 -27.00 18.16 -10.58
C ARG A 11 -28.31 17.94 -11.36
N GLN A 12 -28.97 19.00 -11.72
CA GLN A 12 -30.19 18.94 -12.53
C GLN A 12 -29.89 18.40 -13.94
N VAL A 13 -28.86 18.91 -14.63
CA VAL A 13 -28.42 18.35 -15.93
C VAL A 13 -28.11 16.87 -15.82
N ARG A 14 -27.39 16.46 -14.79
CA ARG A 14 -27.05 15.04 -14.55
C ARG A 14 -28.28 14.16 -14.35
N ARG A 15 -29.27 14.64 -13.62
CA ARG A 15 -30.54 13.94 -13.40
C ARG A 15 -31.34 13.87 -14.71
N GLU A 16 -31.50 14.98 -15.42
CA GLU A 16 -32.25 15.04 -16.66
C GLU A 16 -31.65 14.16 -17.78
N LEU A 17 -30.30 14.02 -17.83
CA LEU A 17 -29.62 13.06 -18.72
C LEU A 17 -29.98 11.61 -18.37
N LYS A 18 -30.05 11.30 -17.07
CA LYS A 18 -30.45 9.92 -16.63
C LYS A 18 -31.93 9.62 -16.93
N GLU A 19 -32.75 10.64 -16.94
CA GLU A 19 -34.19 10.58 -17.30
C GLU A 19 -34.40 10.49 -18.82
N GLY A 20 -33.32 10.50 -19.63
CA GLY A 20 -33.40 10.38 -21.08
C GLY A 20 -33.85 11.67 -21.81
N LYS A 21 -33.74 12.83 -21.17
CA LYS A 21 -34.06 14.11 -21.84
C LYS A 21 -33.13 14.39 -22.99
N ASN A 22 -33.66 15.04 -24.03
CA ASN A 22 -32.90 15.39 -25.23
C ASN A 22 -31.63 16.19 -24.88
N PRO A 23 -30.41 15.72 -25.22
CA PRO A 23 -29.15 16.41 -24.96
C PRO A 23 -29.04 17.79 -25.58
N ASP A 24 -29.66 18.03 -26.71
CA ASP A 24 -29.62 19.34 -27.41
C ASP A 24 -30.32 20.43 -26.61
N ILE A 25 -31.42 20.11 -25.90
CA ILE A 25 -32.11 21.02 -25.00
C ILE A 25 -31.25 21.35 -23.79
N LEU A 26 -30.56 20.32 -23.24
CA LEU A 26 -29.68 20.47 -22.10
C LEU A 26 -28.43 21.28 -22.42
N PHE A 27 -27.99 21.29 -23.69
CA PHE A 27 -26.83 22.03 -24.14
C PHE A 27 -26.98 23.55 -23.87
N SER A 28 -28.12 24.15 -24.21
CA SER A 28 -28.40 25.56 -23.93
C SER A 28 -28.40 25.88 -22.43
N LYS A 29 -28.92 24.95 -21.63
CA LYS A 29 -28.91 25.06 -20.16
C LYS A 29 -27.48 24.98 -19.58
N VAL A 30 -26.61 24.12 -20.11
CA VAL A 30 -25.22 24.07 -19.70
C VAL A 30 -24.48 25.36 -20.05
N LYS A 31 -24.71 25.94 -21.22
CA LYS A 31 -24.13 27.25 -21.62
C LYS A 31 -24.49 28.39 -20.65
N SER A 32 -25.66 28.38 -20.03
CA SER A 32 -26.09 29.39 -19.08
C SER A 32 -25.42 29.30 -17.70
N ILE A 33 -24.66 28.23 -17.39
CA ILE A 33 -23.93 28.10 -16.13
C ILE A 33 -22.79 29.12 -16.10
N SER A 34 -22.84 30.07 -15.17
CA SER A 34 -21.84 31.15 -15.05
C SER A 34 -20.49 30.71 -14.53
N ASP A 35 -20.46 29.70 -13.63
CA ASP A 35 -19.22 29.18 -13.04
C ASP A 35 -18.51 28.25 -14.03
N SER A 36 -17.25 28.56 -14.37
CA SER A 36 -16.48 27.86 -15.38
C SER A 36 -16.19 26.38 -14.99
N TYR A 37 -16.02 26.08 -13.71
CA TYR A 37 -15.82 24.71 -13.27
C TYR A 37 -17.07 23.84 -13.47
N TYR A 38 -18.22 24.31 -12.98
CA TYR A 38 -19.47 23.55 -13.11
C TYR A 38 -19.96 23.49 -14.55
N ARG A 39 -19.76 24.57 -15.35
CA ARG A 39 -20.05 24.55 -16.77
C ARG A 39 -19.23 23.54 -17.53
N SER A 40 -17.91 23.53 -17.34
CA SER A 40 -16.99 22.56 -17.94
C SER A 40 -17.38 21.13 -17.57
N LEU A 41 -17.61 20.86 -16.28
CA LEU A 41 -18.01 19.55 -15.79
C LEU A 41 -19.35 19.09 -16.39
N SER A 42 -20.32 20.02 -16.56
CA SER A 42 -21.61 19.73 -17.19
C SER A 42 -21.48 19.40 -18.68
N PHE A 43 -20.58 20.09 -19.40
CA PHE A 43 -20.28 19.72 -20.79
C PHE A 43 -19.71 18.32 -20.89
N TYR A 44 -18.79 17.89 -19.97
CA TYR A 44 -18.27 16.52 -19.97
C TYR A 44 -19.35 15.48 -19.72
N LEU A 45 -20.33 15.78 -18.88
CA LEU A 45 -21.45 14.87 -18.67
C LEU A 45 -22.32 14.76 -19.94
N LEU A 46 -22.42 15.83 -20.71
CA LEU A 46 -23.29 15.93 -21.90
C LEU A 46 -22.65 15.30 -23.16
N ILE A 47 -21.34 15.47 -23.37
CA ILE A 47 -20.60 15.03 -24.57
C ILE A 47 -20.90 13.58 -24.99
N PRO A 48 -20.94 12.57 -24.12
CA PRO A 48 -21.23 11.18 -24.51
C PRO A 48 -22.61 10.97 -25.13
N TYR A 49 -23.54 11.89 -24.93
CA TYR A 49 -24.92 11.83 -25.42
C TYR A 49 -25.16 12.66 -26.70
N LEU A 50 -24.18 13.48 -27.06
CA LEU A 50 -24.24 14.28 -28.28
C LEU A 50 -23.75 13.51 -29.49
N SER A 51 -24.34 13.73 -30.66
CA SER A 51 -23.80 13.15 -31.90
C SER A 51 -22.40 13.68 -32.19
N PRO A 52 -21.37 12.79 -32.40
CA PRO A 52 -19.98 13.20 -32.66
C PRO A 52 -19.81 14.17 -33.84
N LYS A 53 -20.72 14.11 -34.82
CA LYS A 53 -20.71 14.99 -36.00
C LYS A 53 -21.44 16.33 -35.78
N SER A 54 -22.14 16.48 -34.65
CA SER A 54 -22.93 17.68 -34.39
C SER A 54 -22.07 18.92 -34.08
N LYS A 55 -22.62 20.11 -34.36
CA LYS A 55 -22.01 21.39 -33.98
C LYS A 55 -21.92 21.50 -32.45
N GLN A 56 -22.95 21.03 -31.72
CA GLN A 56 -23.00 21.05 -30.27
C GLN A 56 -21.90 20.20 -29.63
N TYR A 57 -21.59 19.03 -30.21
CA TYR A 57 -20.49 18.18 -29.73
C TYR A 57 -19.12 18.91 -29.78
N ARG A 58 -18.81 19.51 -30.96
CA ARG A 58 -17.55 20.25 -31.13
C ARG A 58 -17.49 21.48 -30.22
N GLU A 59 -18.59 22.19 -30.10
CA GLU A 59 -18.70 23.36 -29.22
C GLU A 59 -18.60 23.01 -27.74
N ALA A 60 -19.19 21.88 -27.29
CA ALA A 60 -19.07 21.37 -25.94
C ALA A 60 -17.59 21.03 -25.58
N LEU A 61 -16.89 20.30 -26.45
CA LEU A 61 -15.46 19.98 -26.26
C LEU A 61 -14.59 21.24 -26.18
N ALA A 62 -14.78 22.18 -27.11
CA ALA A 62 -14.03 23.44 -27.16
C ALA A 62 -14.28 24.31 -25.93
N SER A 63 -15.55 24.44 -25.52
CA SER A 63 -15.95 25.26 -24.36
C SER A 63 -15.45 24.65 -23.06
N ALA A 64 -15.61 23.36 -22.88
CA ALA A 64 -15.12 22.66 -21.73
C ALA A 64 -13.58 22.78 -21.57
N SER A 65 -12.82 22.63 -22.67
CA SER A 65 -11.38 22.81 -22.65
C SER A 65 -10.93 24.26 -22.39
N ARG A 66 -11.68 25.26 -22.90
CA ARG A 66 -11.41 26.69 -22.66
C ARG A 66 -11.64 27.08 -21.21
N ASP A 67 -12.71 26.59 -20.62
CA ASP A 67 -13.10 26.95 -19.26
C ASP A 67 -12.11 26.46 -18.18
N ILE A 68 -11.31 25.43 -18.46
CA ILE A 68 -10.27 24.96 -17.53
C ILE A 68 -9.29 26.07 -17.20
N GLY A 69 -8.82 26.84 -18.19
CA GLY A 69 -7.90 27.95 -17.96
C GLY A 69 -8.47 29.08 -17.08
N ARG A 70 -9.79 29.13 -16.92
CA ARG A 70 -10.49 30.10 -16.07
C ARG A 70 -10.73 29.64 -14.65
N VAL A 71 -10.44 28.37 -14.33
CA VAL A 71 -10.61 27.80 -12.99
C VAL A 71 -9.37 28.09 -12.16
N GLN A 72 -9.50 28.91 -11.12
CA GLN A 72 -8.38 29.34 -10.29
C GLN A 72 -7.82 28.22 -9.41
N GLN A 73 -8.65 27.33 -8.90
CA GLN A 73 -8.26 26.29 -7.95
C GLN A 73 -7.56 25.11 -8.66
N PRO A 74 -6.28 24.81 -8.37
CA PRO A 74 -5.53 23.77 -9.06
C PRO A 74 -6.21 22.40 -9.02
N TRP A 75 -6.69 21.96 -7.86
CA TRP A 75 -7.35 20.66 -7.71
C TRP A 75 -8.61 20.51 -8.58
N ARG A 76 -9.37 21.59 -8.79
CA ARG A 76 -10.52 21.60 -9.71
C ARG A 76 -10.09 21.50 -11.17
N ARG A 77 -8.98 22.17 -11.54
CA ARG A 77 -8.41 22.01 -12.90
C ARG A 77 -8.01 20.57 -13.15
N ILE A 78 -7.33 19.95 -12.20
CA ILE A 78 -6.91 18.52 -12.27
C ILE A 78 -8.12 17.60 -12.42
N GLU A 79 -9.20 17.84 -11.68
CA GLU A 79 -10.42 17.05 -11.78
C GLU A 79 -11.08 17.19 -13.17
N LEU A 80 -11.12 18.41 -13.71
CA LEU A 80 -11.63 18.66 -15.06
C LEU A 80 -10.75 17.98 -16.12
N LEU A 81 -9.44 18.13 -16.06
CA LEU A 81 -8.51 17.46 -16.97
C LEU A 81 -8.69 15.94 -16.93
N GLY A 82 -8.89 15.37 -15.75
CA GLY A 82 -9.18 13.94 -15.58
C GLY A 82 -10.54 13.53 -16.16
N SER A 83 -11.54 14.38 -16.02
CA SER A 83 -12.89 14.16 -16.59
C SER A 83 -12.84 14.20 -18.13
N ILE A 84 -12.08 15.13 -18.72
CA ILE A 84 -11.82 15.15 -20.16
C ILE A 84 -11.13 13.84 -20.61
N ALA A 85 -10.06 13.45 -19.96
CA ALA A 85 -9.33 12.24 -20.33
C ALA A 85 -10.25 11.00 -20.40
N LYS A 86 -11.21 10.90 -19.46
CA LYS A 86 -12.20 9.82 -19.46
C LYS A 86 -13.19 9.94 -20.64
N VAL A 87 -13.70 11.13 -20.91
CA VAL A 87 -14.66 11.37 -22.01
C VAL A 87 -13.99 11.15 -23.35
N LEU A 88 -12.76 11.63 -23.54
CA LEU A 88 -11.99 11.41 -24.77
C LEU A 88 -11.78 9.94 -25.10
N LYS A 89 -11.79 9.05 -24.08
CA LYS A 89 -11.70 7.61 -24.32
C LYS A 89 -12.88 7.09 -25.16
N SER A 90 -14.07 7.65 -24.99
CA SER A 90 -15.29 7.27 -25.72
C SER A 90 -15.46 8.00 -27.07
N VAL A 91 -14.63 8.99 -27.37
CA VAL A 91 -14.66 9.69 -28.65
C VAL A 91 -14.20 8.76 -29.78
N SER A 92 -14.99 8.62 -30.84
CA SER A 92 -14.71 7.75 -31.98
C SER A 92 -13.76 8.37 -33.00
N ASP A 93 -13.86 9.71 -33.20
CA ASP A 93 -13.01 10.42 -34.15
C ASP A 93 -11.56 10.52 -33.66
N LYS A 94 -10.64 9.92 -34.43
CA LYS A 94 -9.23 9.79 -34.05
C LYS A 94 -8.48 11.11 -34.05
N ASP A 95 -8.77 11.99 -35.00
CA ASP A 95 -8.05 13.27 -35.16
C ASP A 95 -8.44 14.25 -34.06
N THR A 96 -9.73 14.42 -33.84
CA THR A 96 -10.26 15.20 -32.73
C THR A 96 -9.75 14.68 -31.38
N LYS A 97 -9.71 13.37 -31.21
CA LYS A 97 -9.20 12.72 -30.01
C LYS A 97 -7.73 13.02 -29.76
N HIS A 98 -6.90 12.91 -30.79
CA HIS A 98 -5.47 13.18 -30.71
C HIS A 98 -5.18 14.64 -30.35
N GLU A 99 -5.83 15.57 -31.04
CA GLU A 99 -5.70 17.02 -30.77
C GLU A 99 -6.08 17.38 -29.32
N HIS A 100 -7.19 16.86 -28.84
CA HIS A 100 -7.63 17.14 -27.47
C HIS A 100 -6.74 16.53 -26.39
N TYR A 101 -6.20 15.31 -26.60
CA TYR A 101 -5.21 14.76 -25.69
C TYR A 101 -3.92 15.58 -25.68
N SER A 102 -3.45 16.06 -26.83
CA SER A 102 -2.28 16.93 -26.92
C SER A 102 -2.45 18.21 -26.12
N LYS A 103 -3.56 18.91 -26.34
CA LYS A 103 -3.91 20.14 -25.57
C LYS A 103 -4.04 19.87 -24.05
N LEU A 104 -4.54 18.69 -23.67
CA LEU A 104 -4.66 18.32 -22.26
C LEU A 104 -3.27 18.12 -21.64
N LEU A 105 -2.36 17.43 -22.33
CA LEU A 105 -1.00 17.20 -21.84
C LEU A 105 -0.18 18.49 -21.75
N GLU A 106 -0.38 19.44 -22.69
CA GLU A 106 0.22 20.78 -22.63
C GLU A 106 -0.24 21.57 -21.40
N LYS A 107 -1.53 21.50 -21.06
CA LYS A 107 -2.03 22.14 -19.86
C LYS A 107 -1.51 21.51 -18.57
N LEU A 108 -1.29 20.19 -18.56
CA LEU A 108 -0.69 19.49 -17.42
C LEU A 108 0.77 19.89 -17.19
N ASP A 109 1.55 20.12 -18.25
CA ASP A 109 2.96 20.54 -18.13
C ASP A 109 3.13 21.89 -17.41
N GLY A 110 2.09 22.72 -17.38
CA GLY A 110 2.05 24.00 -16.65
C GLY A 110 1.51 23.93 -15.21
N GLU A 111 1.09 22.76 -14.73
CA GLU A 111 0.56 22.62 -13.37
C GLU A 111 1.68 22.24 -12.36
N ARG A 112 1.37 22.40 -11.05
CA ARG A 112 2.35 22.08 -9.99
C ARG A 112 2.64 20.57 -9.97
N ASN A 113 3.88 20.19 -9.68
CA ASN A 113 4.32 18.78 -9.63
C ASN A 113 3.40 17.87 -8.80
N LYS A 114 2.94 18.35 -7.64
CA LYS A 114 2.01 17.59 -6.79
C LYS A 114 0.68 17.29 -7.50
N ASP A 115 0.14 18.27 -8.21
CA ASP A 115 -1.14 18.16 -8.90
C ASP A 115 -0.99 17.24 -10.14
N VAL A 116 0.13 17.36 -10.87
CA VAL A 116 0.46 16.45 -11.99
C VAL A 116 0.65 15.02 -11.50
N LYS A 117 1.33 14.81 -10.36
CA LYS A 117 1.44 13.50 -9.72
C LYS A 117 0.07 12.86 -9.49
N GLU A 118 -0.81 13.58 -8.80
CA GLU A 118 -2.16 13.07 -8.50
C GLU A 118 -2.93 12.73 -9.78
N PHE A 119 -2.80 13.57 -10.81
CA PHE A 119 -3.39 13.32 -12.10
C PHE A 119 -2.87 12.02 -12.74
N LEU A 120 -1.55 11.85 -12.84
CA LEU A 120 -0.94 10.69 -13.48
C LEU A 120 -1.31 9.39 -12.76
N LEU A 121 -1.31 9.38 -11.42
CA LEU A 121 -1.71 8.22 -10.64
C LEU A 121 -3.17 7.81 -10.87
N LYS A 122 -4.06 8.78 -11.02
CA LYS A 122 -5.50 8.55 -11.11
C LYS A 122 -6.00 8.31 -12.53
N TYR A 123 -5.42 8.99 -13.52
CA TYR A 123 -5.98 9.08 -14.86
C TYR A 123 -5.12 8.53 -15.99
N SER A 124 -3.86 8.11 -15.76
CA SER A 124 -2.98 7.55 -16.81
C SER A 124 -3.64 6.45 -17.64
N LYS A 125 -4.46 5.60 -17.01
CA LYS A 125 -5.22 4.53 -17.69
C LYS A 125 -6.30 4.99 -18.69
N SER A 126 -6.57 6.28 -18.73
CA SER A 126 -7.55 6.86 -19.66
C SER A 126 -6.93 7.30 -20.99
N PHE A 127 -5.61 7.24 -21.11
CA PHE A 127 -4.90 7.70 -22.30
C PHE A 127 -4.66 6.58 -23.31
N PRO A 128 -4.68 6.89 -24.62
CA PRO A 128 -4.32 5.94 -25.67
C PRO A 128 -2.81 5.70 -25.77
N LYS A 129 -2.42 4.69 -26.56
CA LYS A 129 -1.01 4.34 -26.82
C LYS A 129 -0.18 5.56 -27.26
N SER A 130 -0.71 6.39 -28.16
CA SER A 130 -0.03 7.59 -28.71
C SER A 130 0.34 8.65 -27.65
N CYS A 131 -0.18 8.56 -26.44
CA CYS A 131 0.10 9.51 -25.36
C CYS A 131 1.10 8.99 -24.33
N ILE A 132 1.45 7.69 -24.35
CA ILE A 132 2.28 7.06 -23.31
C ILE A 132 3.65 7.72 -23.22
N ASP A 133 4.28 8.01 -24.36
CA ASP A 133 5.58 8.72 -24.39
C ASP A 133 5.51 10.07 -23.66
N ARG A 134 4.53 10.91 -24.02
CA ARG A 134 4.37 12.24 -23.38
C ARG A 134 4.05 12.14 -21.89
N LEU A 135 3.27 11.14 -21.47
CA LEU A 135 2.99 10.90 -20.05
C LEU A 135 4.26 10.49 -19.29
N LEU A 136 5.11 9.65 -19.89
CA LEU A 136 6.40 9.27 -19.28
C LEU A 136 7.37 10.46 -19.24
N VAL A 137 7.40 11.31 -20.28
CA VAL A 137 8.18 12.57 -20.27
C VAL A 137 7.70 13.51 -19.16
N LEU A 138 6.39 13.66 -18.96
CA LEU A 138 5.86 14.42 -17.84
C LEU A 138 6.28 13.81 -16.50
N SER A 139 6.21 12.48 -16.37
CA SER A 139 6.61 11.75 -15.17
C SER A 139 8.09 11.95 -14.85
N SER A 140 9.00 11.94 -15.86
CA SER A 140 10.44 12.11 -15.65
C SER A 140 10.84 13.51 -15.15
N LYS A 141 9.97 14.51 -15.33
CA LYS A 141 10.16 15.88 -14.84
C LYS A 141 9.73 16.07 -13.37
N LEU A 142 9.01 15.10 -12.78
CA LEU A 142 8.41 15.22 -11.44
C LEU A 142 9.40 14.81 -10.34
N LYS A 143 10.40 15.66 -10.05
CA LYS A 143 11.43 15.38 -9.04
C LYS A 143 10.86 14.78 -7.74
N GLY A 144 11.37 13.59 -7.39
CA GLY A 144 10.96 12.82 -6.21
C GLY A 144 9.68 11.98 -6.40
N TYR A 145 9.02 12.05 -7.56
CA TYR A 145 7.79 11.27 -7.86
C TYR A 145 7.91 10.44 -9.14
N GLU A 146 9.06 10.46 -9.78
CA GLU A 146 9.32 9.85 -11.11
C GLU A 146 8.98 8.37 -11.10
N PHE A 147 9.45 7.64 -10.10
CA PHE A 147 9.21 6.21 -9.99
C PHE A 147 7.74 5.86 -9.75
N GLU A 148 7.08 6.58 -8.84
CA GLU A 148 5.68 6.32 -8.50
C GLU A 148 4.75 6.58 -9.69
N THR A 149 4.92 7.71 -10.36
CA THR A 149 4.13 8.09 -11.53
C THR A 149 4.48 7.24 -12.75
N GLY A 150 5.76 6.98 -12.98
CA GLY A 150 6.25 6.07 -14.03
C GLY A 150 5.65 4.68 -13.91
N LYS A 151 5.60 4.11 -12.68
CA LYS A 151 4.92 2.83 -12.42
C LYS A 151 3.45 2.83 -12.85
N ALA A 152 2.72 3.90 -12.57
CA ALA A 152 1.31 3.98 -12.94
C ALA A 152 1.13 3.96 -14.46
N ILE A 153 1.99 4.67 -15.18
CA ILE A 153 1.98 4.75 -16.65
C ILE A 153 2.44 3.42 -17.26
N VAL A 154 3.55 2.83 -16.78
CA VAL A 154 4.05 1.53 -17.25
C VAL A 154 3.01 0.43 -17.06
N ARG A 155 2.32 0.38 -15.92
CA ARG A 155 1.23 -0.57 -15.67
C ARG A 155 0.11 -0.50 -16.71
N HIS A 156 -0.20 0.69 -17.19
CA HIS A 156 -1.16 0.87 -18.26
C HIS A 156 -0.52 0.56 -19.64
N GLY A 157 0.68 1.08 -19.89
CA GLY A 157 1.42 0.95 -21.13
C GLY A 157 1.65 -0.51 -21.54
N VAL A 158 2.01 -1.38 -20.60
CA VAL A 158 2.23 -2.82 -20.86
C VAL A 158 1.02 -3.49 -21.53
N ARG A 159 -0.18 -3.00 -21.28
CA ARG A 159 -1.42 -3.56 -21.86
C ARG A 159 -1.67 -3.13 -23.28
N ILE A 160 -1.12 -1.98 -23.71
CA ILE A 160 -1.47 -1.31 -24.98
C ILE A 160 -0.26 -1.05 -25.88
N CYS A 161 0.98 -1.21 -25.38
CA CYS A 161 2.23 -1.01 -26.10
C CYS A 161 3.04 -2.31 -26.15
N SER A 162 4.03 -2.37 -27.07
CA SER A 162 5.08 -3.39 -27.01
C SER A 162 6.09 -3.08 -25.90
N GLN A 163 6.79 -4.10 -25.43
CA GLN A 163 7.82 -3.94 -24.41
C GLN A 163 8.99 -3.10 -24.94
N ALA A 164 9.42 -3.36 -26.19
CA ALA A 164 10.50 -2.61 -26.86
C ALA A 164 10.21 -1.09 -26.89
N TYR A 165 9.00 -0.70 -27.24
CA TYR A 165 8.58 0.71 -27.24
C TYR A 165 8.66 1.34 -25.86
N LEU A 166 8.25 0.60 -24.80
CA LEU A 166 8.32 1.11 -23.43
C LEU A 166 9.76 1.22 -22.94
N ILE A 167 10.63 0.25 -23.27
CA ILE A 167 12.06 0.30 -22.94
C ILE A 167 12.70 1.57 -23.51
N GLU A 168 12.49 1.84 -24.82
CA GLU A 168 13.01 3.01 -25.50
C GLU A 168 12.61 4.33 -24.81
N ILE A 169 11.35 4.45 -24.42
CA ILE A 169 10.88 5.68 -23.76
C ILE A 169 11.46 5.82 -22.34
N LEU A 170 11.69 4.71 -21.65
CA LEU A 170 12.26 4.74 -20.29
C LEU A 170 13.71 5.24 -20.27
N LEU A 171 14.41 5.31 -21.42
CA LEU A 171 15.72 5.96 -21.53
C LEU A 171 15.71 7.45 -21.13
N LYS A 172 14.53 8.09 -21.08
CA LYS A 172 14.36 9.49 -20.66
C LYS A 172 14.44 9.73 -19.16
N PHE A 173 14.44 8.67 -18.36
CA PHE A 173 14.60 8.76 -16.91
C PHE A 173 16.09 8.71 -16.50
N ASP A 174 16.40 9.21 -15.30
CA ASP A 174 17.70 8.99 -14.68
C ASP A 174 17.96 7.47 -14.51
N SER A 175 19.25 7.09 -14.43
CA SER A 175 19.65 5.68 -14.41
C SER A 175 18.97 4.87 -13.32
N LEU A 176 18.93 5.40 -12.07
CA LEU A 176 18.34 4.68 -10.93
C LEU A 176 16.83 4.45 -11.10
N THR A 177 16.11 5.50 -11.50
CA THR A 177 14.65 5.42 -11.76
C THR A 177 14.37 4.51 -12.94
N ARG A 178 15.18 4.58 -13.98
CA ARG A 178 15.08 3.74 -15.19
C ARG A 178 15.23 2.25 -14.85
N VAL A 179 16.28 1.87 -14.14
CA VAL A 179 16.49 0.49 -13.67
C VAL A 179 15.26 -0.05 -12.91
N LYS A 180 14.73 0.75 -11.99
CA LYS A 180 13.53 0.37 -11.23
C LYS A 180 12.28 0.25 -12.10
N LEU A 181 12.10 1.12 -13.09
CA LEU A 181 10.96 1.06 -14.01
C LEU A 181 11.07 -0.09 -15.02
N LEU A 182 12.27 -0.39 -15.51
CA LEU A 182 12.53 -1.56 -16.35
C LEU A 182 12.24 -2.87 -15.61
N GLY A 183 12.72 -3.01 -14.37
CA GLY A 183 12.38 -4.16 -13.52
C GLY A 183 10.88 -4.26 -13.26
N TYR A 184 10.18 -3.14 -13.06
CA TYR A 184 8.74 -3.13 -12.93
C TYR A 184 8.01 -3.50 -14.23
N LEU A 185 8.52 -3.05 -15.38
CA LEU A 185 8.03 -3.42 -16.72
C LEU A 185 8.14 -4.93 -16.94
N HIS A 186 9.29 -5.54 -16.62
CA HIS A 186 9.47 -6.99 -16.67
C HIS A 186 8.41 -7.72 -15.81
N LEU A 187 8.25 -7.34 -14.55
CA LEU A 187 7.26 -7.95 -13.65
C LEU A 187 5.82 -7.83 -14.18
N GLN A 188 5.45 -6.71 -14.80
CA GLN A 188 4.09 -6.55 -15.36
C GLN A 188 3.92 -7.34 -16.66
N SER A 189 4.94 -7.42 -17.52
CA SER A 189 4.94 -8.24 -18.74
C SER A 189 4.76 -9.72 -18.39
N PHE A 190 5.50 -10.22 -17.41
CA PHE A 190 5.35 -11.59 -16.92
C PHE A 190 3.92 -11.89 -16.45
N LYS A 191 3.32 -11.00 -15.64
CA LYS A 191 1.93 -11.15 -15.16
C LYS A 191 0.91 -11.21 -16.29
N LEU A 192 1.20 -10.59 -17.42
CA LEU A 192 0.34 -10.60 -18.62
C LEU A 192 0.70 -11.71 -19.60
N LYS A 193 1.63 -12.61 -19.26
CA LYS A 193 2.10 -13.73 -20.09
C LYS A 193 2.60 -13.29 -21.47
N LYS A 194 3.31 -12.15 -21.54
CA LYS A 194 3.92 -11.66 -22.78
C LYS A 194 5.25 -12.38 -23.03
N LYS A 195 5.48 -12.86 -24.24
CA LYS A 195 6.66 -13.67 -24.61
C LYS A 195 8.02 -12.94 -24.56
N GLU A 196 8.03 -11.60 -24.54
CA GLU A 196 9.26 -10.76 -24.55
C GLU A 196 9.73 -10.40 -23.13
N GLU A 197 9.55 -11.31 -22.18
CA GLU A 197 9.63 -11.01 -20.74
C GLU A 197 11.02 -10.64 -20.25
N SER A 198 12.07 -11.28 -20.81
CA SER A 198 13.44 -11.12 -20.30
C SER A 198 14.15 -9.86 -20.78
N LYS A 199 13.72 -9.25 -21.90
CA LYS A 199 14.42 -8.10 -22.50
C LYS A 199 14.50 -6.90 -21.55
N ALA A 200 13.39 -6.52 -20.89
CA ALA A 200 13.40 -5.41 -19.95
C ALA A 200 14.24 -5.68 -18.69
N LEU A 201 14.35 -6.94 -18.26
CA LEU A 201 15.22 -7.31 -17.16
C LEU A 201 16.69 -7.27 -17.57
N PHE A 202 17.01 -7.74 -18.76
CA PHE A 202 18.36 -7.68 -19.31
C PHE A 202 18.85 -6.22 -19.40
N GLU A 203 18.10 -5.34 -20.06
CA GLU A 203 18.40 -3.91 -20.12
C GLU A 203 18.57 -3.25 -18.73
N ALA A 204 17.73 -3.66 -17.77
CA ALA A 204 17.84 -3.18 -16.40
C ALA A 204 19.14 -3.62 -15.72
N LEU A 205 19.58 -4.86 -15.96
CA LEU A 205 20.80 -5.42 -15.38
C LEU A 205 22.05 -4.80 -15.99
N GLU A 206 22.07 -4.51 -17.31
CA GLU A 206 23.19 -3.80 -17.94
C GLU A 206 23.43 -2.40 -17.37
N GLU A 207 22.36 -1.75 -16.89
CA GLU A 207 22.44 -0.41 -16.28
C GLU A 207 22.65 -0.43 -14.76
N ALA A 208 22.32 -1.54 -14.09
CA ALA A 208 22.41 -1.65 -12.64
C ALA A 208 23.87 -1.84 -12.20
N LYS A 209 24.50 -0.76 -11.73
CA LYS A 209 25.91 -0.76 -11.30
C LYS A 209 26.10 -0.76 -9.78
N ASP A 210 25.02 -0.65 -9.03
CA ASP A 210 25.06 -0.60 -7.56
C ASP A 210 24.25 -1.76 -6.93
N GLN A 211 24.62 -2.09 -5.69
CA GLN A 211 24.02 -3.17 -4.92
C GLN A 211 22.50 -3.01 -4.75
N ASP A 212 22.02 -1.79 -4.46
CA ASP A 212 20.61 -1.55 -4.18
C ASP A 212 19.74 -1.74 -5.42
N SER A 213 20.24 -1.34 -6.60
CA SER A 213 19.60 -1.57 -7.88
C SER A 213 19.49 -3.07 -8.19
N LEU A 214 20.57 -3.81 -8.00
CA LEU A 214 20.57 -5.26 -8.21
C LEU A 214 19.67 -6.00 -7.22
N LEU A 215 19.68 -5.63 -5.93
CA LEU A 215 18.75 -6.18 -4.94
C LEU A 215 17.28 -5.89 -5.27
N TYR A 216 17.00 -4.73 -5.87
CA TYR A 216 15.66 -4.45 -6.37
C TYR A 216 15.30 -5.39 -7.53
N LEU A 217 16.21 -5.61 -8.49
CA LEU A 217 15.98 -6.50 -9.62
C LEU A 217 15.81 -7.97 -9.21
N VAL A 218 16.52 -8.44 -8.21
CA VAL A 218 16.28 -9.78 -7.63
C VAL A 218 14.82 -9.96 -7.20
N ARG A 219 14.18 -8.93 -6.65
CA ARG A 219 12.78 -9.00 -6.18
C ARG A 219 11.78 -9.15 -7.33
N VAL A 220 12.13 -8.75 -8.54
CA VAL A 220 11.25 -8.85 -9.72
C VAL A 220 11.43 -10.13 -10.53
N CYS A 221 12.48 -10.93 -10.28
CA CYS A 221 12.67 -12.25 -10.89
C CYS A 221 11.40 -13.10 -10.73
N SER A 222 10.94 -13.69 -11.83
CA SER A 222 9.63 -14.33 -11.91
C SER A 222 9.65 -15.72 -12.52
N CYS A 223 10.61 -16.02 -13.41
CA CYS A 223 10.85 -17.32 -14.04
C CYS A 223 12.31 -17.76 -13.83
N GLN A 224 12.60 -19.02 -14.11
CA GLN A 224 13.92 -19.59 -13.87
C GLN A 224 15.03 -18.94 -14.70
N SER A 225 14.74 -18.57 -15.95
CA SER A 225 15.68 -17.89 -16.84
C SER A 225 16.08 -16.48 -16.36
N ASP A 226 15.28 -15.82 -15.53
CA ASP A 226 15.63 -14.49 -15.00
C ASP A 226 16.91 -14.55 -14.15
N PHE A 227 17.15 -15.66 -13.45
CA PHE A 227 18.27 -15.80 -12.51
C PHE A 227 19.63 -15.94 -13.23
N SER A 228 19.66 -16.57 -14.42
CA SER A 228 20.89 -16.70 -15.19
C SER A 228 21.41 -15.36 -15.71
N LEU A 229 20.54 -14.37 -15.90
CA LEU A 229 20.93 -13.04 -16.36
C LEU A 229 21.76 -12.25 -15.34
N PHE A 230 21.76 -12.66 -14.06
CA PHE A 230 22.54 -11.96 -13.02
C PHE A 230 24.03 -12.34 -13.03
N GLU A 231 24.43 -13.44 -13.62
CA GLU A 231 25.82 -13.95 -13.54
C GLU A 231 26.83 -12.91 -14.00
N ASP A 232 26.59 -12.30 -15.16
CA ASP A 232 27.48 -11.28 -15.72
C ASP A 232 27.41 -9.96 -14.92
N SER A 233 26.21 -9.56 -14.53
CA SER A 233 25.98 -8.30 -13.81
C SER A 233 26.61 -8.23 -12.42
N ILE A 234 26.80 -9.37 -11.75
CA ILE A 234 27.45 -9.45 -10.43
C ILE A 234 28.96 -9.63 -10.48
N SER A 235 29.51 -9.94 -11.65
CA SER A 235 30.95 -10.27 -11.80
C SER A 235 31.88 -9.14 -11.33
N GLY A 236 31.50 -7.88 -11.61
CA GLY A 236 32.28 -6.67 -11.26
C GLY A 236 32.05 -6.11 -9.86
N LEU A 237 31.22 -6.74 -9.03
CA LEU A 237 30.94 -6.28 -7.67
C LEU A 237 32.03 -6.68 -6.68
N SER A 238 32.05 -5.97 -5.52
CA SER A 238 32.84 -6.39 -4.36
C SER A 238 32.43 -7.81 -3.91
N ALA A 239 33.32 -8.53 -3.29
CA ALA A 239 33.04 -9.90 -2.84
C ALA A 239 31.87 -9.96 -1.84
N ASP A 240 31.75 -8.98 -0.95
CA ASP A 240 30.65 -8.86 0.02
C ASP A 240 29.30 -8.59 -0.69
N ASP A 241 29.29 -7.67 -1.64
CA ASP A 241 28.08 -7.32 -2.40
C ASP A 241 27.62 -8.50 -3.26
N LYS A 242 28.57 -9.16 -3.92
CA LYS A 242 28.30 -10.36 -4.73
C LYS A 242 27.65 -11.46 -3.89
N LEU A 243 28.18 -11.73 -2.71
CA LEU A 243 27.60 -12.71 -1.79
C LEU A 243 26.18 -12.30 -1.36
N LEU A 244 25.96 -11.04 -1.02
CA LEU A 244 24.63 -10.56 -0.63
C LEU A 244 23.59 -10.73 -1.75
N ILE A 245 23.98 -10.46 -3.00
CA ILE A 245 23.10 -10.67 -4.15
C ILE A 245 22.82 -12.16 -4.33
N LEU A 246 23.83 -13.02 -4.26
CA LEU A 246 23.67 -14.48 -4.37
C LEU A 246 22.72 -15.05 -3.31
N ILE A 247 22.88 -14.66 -2.03
CA ILE A 247 21.95 -15.04 -0.94
C ILE A 247 20.53 -14.57 -1.25
N SER A 248 20.39 -13.37 -1.79
CA SER A 248 19.07 -12.81 -2.14
C SER A 248 18.43 -13.55 -3.32
N LEU A 249 19.21 -13.92 -4.34
CA LEU A 249 18.77 -14.76 -5.46
C LEU A 249 18.34 -16.14 -4.98
N THR A 250 19.14 -16.80 -4.12
CA THR A 250 18.82 -18.09 -3.49
C THR A 250 17.46 -18.03 -2.79
N SER A 251 17.29 -17.04 -1.90
CA SER A 251 16.04 -16.82 -1.17
C SER A 251 14.86 -16.50 -2.09
N ARG A 252 15.10 -15.86 -3.23
CA ARG A 252 14.07 -15.58 -4.22
C ARG A 252 13.69 -16.82 -5.02
N ALA A 253 14.67 -17.63 -5.46
CA ALA A 253 14.44 -18.87 -6.17
C ALA A 253 13.66 -19.87 -5.31
N ASP A 254 14.02 -19.99 -4.02
CA ASP A 254 13.30 -20.82 -3.05
C ASP A 254 11.83 -20.40 -2.92
N ARG A 255 11.57 -19.11 -2.69
CA ARG A 255 10.19 -18.56 -2.64
C ARG A 255 9.38 -18.75 -3.93
N LYS A 256 10.06 -18.94 -5.06
CA LYS A 256 9.43 -19.25 -6.36
C LYS A 256 9.29 -20.74 -6.62
N ASN A 257 9.70 -21.58 -5.66
CA ASN A 257 9.70 -23.02 -5.73
C ASN A 257 10.64 -23.61 -6.80
N PHE A 258 11.72 -22.91 -7.13
CA PHE A 258 12.80 -23.38 -8.02
C PHE A 258 13.88 -24.04 -7.18
N LYS A 259 13.59 -25.21 -6.57
CA LYS A 259 14.41 -25.84 -5.55
C LYS A 259 15.83 -26.17 -6.01
N ASP A 260 15.98 -26.78 -7.19
CA ASP A 260 17.30 -27.15 -7.74
C ASP A 260 18.15 -25.90 -8.03
N LEU A 261 17.52 -24.85 -8.56
CA LEU A 261 18.20 -23.59 -8.79
C LEU A 261 18.59 -22.92 -7.47
N ALA A 262 17.70 -22.92 -6.47
CA ALA A 262 17.98 -22.36 -5.17
C ALA A 262 19.18 -23.08 -4.50
N LYS A 263 19.28 -24.42 -4.64
CA LYS A 263 20.42 -25.19 -4.15
C LYS A 263 21.71 -24.79 -4.88
N LYS A 264 21.71 -24.74 -6.21
CA LYS A 264 22.88 -24.29 -6.99
C LYS A 264 23.34 -22.87 -6.61
N LEU A 265 22.41 -21.96 -6.40
CA LEU A 265 22.73 -20.58 -6.00
C LEU A 265 23.25 -20.53 -4.54
N TYR A 266 22.75 -21.42 -3.68
CA TYR A 266 23.28 -21.58 -2.34
C TYR A 266 24.73 -22.08 -2.37
N ASP A 267 25.03 -23.12 -3.14
CA ASP A 267 26.40 -23.67 -3.28
C ASP A 267 27.37 -22.57 -3.77
N LYS A 268 26.98 -21.79 -4.78
CA LYS A 268 27.75 -20.60 -5.23
C LYS A 268 27.92 -19.55 -4.13
N SER A 269 26.92 -19.39 -3.26
CA SER A 269 27.00 -18.46 -2.12
C SER A 269 27.99 -18.93 -1.06
N GLU A 270 28.05 -20.23 -0.78
CA GLU A 270 29.03 -20.82 0.12
C GLU A 270 30.47 -20.72 -0.44
N GLU A 271 30.67 -20.97 -1.73
CA GLU A 271 31.94 -20.75 -2.41
C GLU A 271 32.42 -19.30 -2.26
N GLN A 272 31.53 -18.36 -2.55
CA GLN A 272 31.84 -16.92 -2.43
C GLN A 272 32.12 -16.51 -0.97
N TYR A 273 31.38 -17.07 0.00
CA TYR A 273 31.61 -16.81 1.41
C TYR A 273 33.01 -17.27 1.87
N ASN A 274 33.46 -18.41 1.38
CA ASN A 274 34.79 -18.97 1.75
C ASN A 274 35.94 -18.09 1.22
N LEU A 275 35.72 -17.33 0.15
CA LEU A 275 36.71 -16.40 -0.41
C LEU A 275 36.82 -15.10 0.39
N LEU A 276 35.88 -14.79 1.29
CA LEU A 276 35.89 -13.55 2.05
C LEU A 276 36.92 -13.57 3.18
N SER A 277 37.60 -12.44 3.35
CA SER A 277 38.47 -12.21 4.51
C SER A 277 37.64 -12.08 5.80
N PRO A 278 38.21 -12.45 6.98
CA PRO A 278 37.52 -12.28 8.26
C PRO A 278 37.12 -10.83 8.51
N SER A 279 35.85 -10.56 8.74
CA SER A 279 35.30 -9.23 9.02
C SER A 279 33.98 -9.31 9.81
N LYS A 280 33.56 -8.19 10.42
CA LYS A 280 32.22 -8.08 11.03
C LYS A 280 31.09 -8.27 10.01
N VAL A 281 31.32 -7.88 8.76
CA VAL A 281 30.38 -8.06 7.65
C VAL A 281 30.23 -9.54 7.32
N LYS A 282 31.36 -10.29 7.28
CA LYS A 282 31.38 -11.73 7.06
C LYS A 282 30.48 -12.46 8.07
N GLY A 283 30.54 -12.11 9.36
CA GLY A 283 29.68 -12.72 10.38
C GLY A 283 28.19 -12.48 10.14
N LYS A 284 27.78 -11.26 9.72
CA LYS A 284 26.39 -10.96 9.36
C LYS A 284 25.92 -11.71 8.11
N LEU A 285 26.80 -11.86 7.12
CA LEU A 285 26.50 -12.60 5.90
C LEU A 285 26.39 -14.10 6.19
N ARG A 286 27.21 -14.66 7.13
CA ARG A 286 27.07 -16.04 7.58
C ARG A 286 25.69 -16.32 8.17
N SER A 287 25.23 -15.48 9.09
CA SER A 287 23.89 -15.64 9.67
C SER A 287 22.77 -15.64 8.61
N LYS A 288 22.89 -14.80 7.56
CA LYS A 288 21.93 -14.80 6.46
C LYS A 288 22.00 -16.07 5.62
N LEU A 289 23.21 -16.61 5.42
CA LEU A 289 23.44 -17.83 4.65
C LEU A 289 22.88 -19.04 5.40
N ASP A 290 23.13 -19.13 6.71
CA ASP A 290 22.61 -20.20 7.58
C ASP A 290 21.06 -20.20 7.60
N LEU A 291 20.42 -19.03 7.75
CA LEU A 291 18.97 -18.90 7.65
C LEU A 291 18.42 -19.35 6.27
N THR A 292 19.21 -19.16 5.22
CA THR A 292 18.81 -19.58 3.88
C THR A 292 18.94 -21.10 3.74
N LEU A 293 20.00 -21.71 4.32
CA LEU A 293 20.19 -23.15 4.37
C LEU A 293 19.08 -23.85 5.16
N GLU A 294 18.71 -23.34 6.33
CA GLU A 294 17.60 -23.86 7.13
C GLU A 294 16.31 -23.95 6.31
N ARG A 295 16.02 -22.90 5.52
CA ARG A 295 14.85 -22.87 4.62
C ARG A 295 14.94 -23.90 3.48
N LEU A 296 16.12 -24.07 2.89
CA LEU A 296 16.36 -25.05 1.83
C LEU A 296 16.34 -26.49 2.35
N GLY A 297 16.90 -26.73 3.55
CA GLY A 297 16.96 -28.04 4.21
C GLY A 297 15.62 -28.50 4.78
N SER A 298 14.68 -27.58 4.97
CA SER A 298 13.30 -27.89 5.37
C SER A 298 12.54 -28.52 4.21
N THR A 299 12.92 -29.75 3.82
CA THR A 299 12.18 -30.61 2.90
C THR A 299 10.91 -31.14 3.56
N LYS A 300 10.02 -30.24 4.00
CA LYS A 300 8.60 -30.57 4.05
C LYS A 300 7.99 -30.03 2.78
N VAL A 301 7.49 -30.97 1.99
CA VAL A 301 6.60 -30.75 0.84
C VAL A 301 5.70 -29.56 1.16
N MET A 302 5.88 -28.44 0.47
CA MET A 302 4.92 -27.34 0.51
C MET A 302 3.64 -27.76 -0.23
N THR A 303 2.91 -28.67 0.36
CA THR A 303 1.47 -28.70 0.21
C THR A 303 0.99 -27.44 0.92
N LYS A 304 0.59 -26.43 0.13
CA LYS A 304 -0.07 -25.19 0.59
C LYS A 304 0.55 -24.57 1.83
N SER A 305 1.34 -23.50 1.62
CA SER A 305 1.79 -22.53 2.63
C SER A 305 1.71 -23.03 4.09
N THR A 306 2.64 -23.87 4.47
CA THR A 306 2.93 -24.07 5.88
C THR A 306 3.82 -22.90 6.30
N SER A 307 3.20 -21.91 6.95
CA SER A 307 3.89 -21.07 7.90
C SER A 307 4.95 -21.88 8.65
N ILE A 308 6.08 -21.25 8.89
CA ILE A 308 6.97 -21.67 9.98
C ILE A 308 6.07 -21.79 11.22
N LYS A 309 5.69 -23.00 11.54
CA LYS A 309 5.38 -23.40 12.89
C LYS A 309 6.72 -23.65 13.57
N GLU A 310 7.49 -22.63 13.88
CA GLU A 310 7.84 -22.48 15.25
C GLU A 310 6.51 -22.17 15.93
N THR A 311 5.83 -23.19 16.41
CA THR A 311 5.01 -23.07 17.58
C THR A 311 6.01 -22.58 18.63
N ILE A 312 6.12 -21.26 18.81
CA ILE A 312 6.44 -20.73 20.12
C ILE A 312 5.32 -21.36 20.93
N GLU A 313 5.67 -22.33 21.78
CA GLU A 313 4.74 -22.86 22.75
C GLU A 313 4.36 -21.66 23.59
N VAL A 314 3.23 -21.06 23.25
CA VAL A 314 2.69 -19.94 24.01
C VAL A 314 2.28 -20.56 25.33
N PRO A 315 2.89 -20.16 26.47
CA PRO A 315 2.52 -20.70 27.77
C PRO A 315 1.00 -20.65 27.95
N THR A 316 0.45 -21.58 28.71
CA THR A 316 -1.01 -21.68 28.91
C THR A 316 -1.60 -20.48 29.65
N GLU A 317 -0.78 -19.68 30.35
CA GLU A 317 -1.19 -18.48 31.07
C GLU A 317 -0.22 -17.32 30.81
N GLY A 318 -0.78 -16.11 30.61
CA GLY A 318 -0.02 -14.87 30.53
C GLY A 318 0.34 -14.34 31.93
N LYS A 319 1.51 -13.71 32.04
CA LYS A 319 1.92 -13.07 33.31
C LYS A 319 1.07 -11.83 33.65
N HIS A 320 0.71 -11.08 32.62
CA HIS A 320 -0.10 -9.85 32.68
C HIS A 320 -1.09 -9.83 31.53
N THR A 321 -1.99 -8.83 31.50
CA THR A 321 -3.01 -8.69 30.45
C THR A 321 -2.87 -7.36 29.72
N LEU A 322 -2.86 -7.41 28.39
CA LEU A 322 -3.09 -6.26 27.52
C LEU A 322 -4.57 -6.17 27.18
N ALA A 323 -5.24 -5.09 27.54
CA ALA A 323 -6.66 -4.90 27.25
C ALA A 323 -6.88 -3.82 26.18
N LEU A 324 -7.60 -4.17 25.13
CA LEU A 324 -8.00 -3.26 24.04
C LEU A 324 -9.45 -2.82 24.26
N TYR A 325 -9.67 -1.54 24.49
CA TYR A 325 -11.01 -0.98 24.65
C TYR A 325 -11.51 -0.41 23.32
N ASN A 326 -12.64 -0.94 22.82
CA ASN A 326 -13.29 -0.44 21.62
C ASN A 326 -14.02 0.88 21.91
N THR A 327 -13.51 1.98 21.36
CA THR A 327 -14.07 3.33 21.52
C THR A 327 -14.92 3.79 20.32
N TYR A 328 -15.20 2.90 19.37
CA TYR A 328 -15.96 3.16 18.14
C TYR A 328 -17.43 2.75 18.24
N GLY A 329 -18.08 3.07 19.38
CA GLY A 329 -19.51 2.84 19.55
C GLY A 329 -19.95 1.37 19.64
N GLY A 330 -19.03 0.47 20.01
CA GLY A 330 -19.34 -0.95 20.20
C GLY A 330 -19.55 -1.74 18.90
N ASN A 331 -19.17 -1.21 17.73
CA ASN A 331 -19.28 -1.92 16.45
C ASN A 331 -17.93 -2.46 15.98
N TRP A 332 -17.96 -3.55 15.18
CA TRP A 332 -16.78 -4.02 14.49
C TRP A 332 -16.43 -3.10 13.32
N ASN A 333 -15.13 -2.75 13.19
CA ASN A 333 -14.57 -1.98 12.08
C ASN A 333 -13.28 -2.66 11.59
N HIS A 334 -12.93 -2.48 10.32
CA HIS A 334 -11.69 -3.01 9.72
C HIS A 334 -10.41 -2.74 10.54
N PRO A 335 -10.17 -1.54 11.11
CA PRO A 335 -9.00 -1.30 11.94
C PRO A 335 -8.90 -2.17 13.19
N HIS A 336 -10.02 -2.67 13.73
CA HIS A 336 -10.02 -3.52 14.92
C HIS A 336 -9.31 -4.84 14.68
N PHE A 337 -9.59 -5.52 13.56
CA PHE A 337 -8.95 -6.79 13.23
C PHE A 337 -7.43 -6.65 13.06
N LYS A 338 -6.96 -5.52 12.51
CA LYS A 338 -5.52 -5.18 12.44
C LYS A 338 -4.92 -4.96 13.81
N SER A 339 -5.64 -4.29 14.71
CA SER A 339 -5.19 -4.04 16.08
C SER A 339 -5.11 -5.33 16.87
N ILE A 340 -6.13 -6.20 16.77
CA ILE A 340 -6.15 -7.52 17.42
C ILE A 340 -4.99 -8.39 16.91
N PHE A 341 -4.74 -8.42 15.60
CA PHE A 341 -3.58 -9.13 15.05
C PHE A 341 -2.26 -8.64 15.62
N LYS A 342 -2.03 -7.32 15.69
CA LYS A 342 -0.82 -6.73 16.27
C LYS A 342 -0.70 -7.05 17.78
N ALA A 343 -1.81 -6.91 18.51
CA ALA A 343 -1.87 -7.23 19.94
C ALA A 343 -1.55 -8.70 20.20
N SER A 344 -2.11 -9.61 19.41
CA SER A 344 -1.84 -11.05 19.58
C SER A 344 -0.37 -11.39 19.35
N ASN A 345 0.29 -10.74 18.39
CA ASN A 345 1.73 -10.92 18.18
C ASN A 345 2.54 -10.44 19.41
N LEU A 346 2.15 -9.29 19.99
CA LEU A 346 2.80 -8.75 21.18
C LEU A 346 2.51 -9.63 22.42
N CYS A 347 1.26 -10.07 22.58
CA CYS A 347 0.88 -10.96 23.68
C CYS A 347 1.66 -12.28 23.64
N ALA A 348 1.81 -12.88 22.46
CA ALA A 348 2.63 -14.07 22.29
C ALA A 348 4.12 -13.81 22.63
N SER A 349 4.66 -12.65 22.17
CA SER A 349 6.09 -12.32 22.35
C SER A 349 6.45 -11.96 23.80
N PHE A 350 5.55 -11.32 24.54
CA PHE A 350 5.78 -10.85 25.90
C PHE A 350 5.06 -11.69 26.97
N ASN A 351 4.50 -12.83 26.58
CA ASN A 351 3.72 -13.72 27.44
C ASN A 351 2.58 -12.99 28.17
N LEU A 352 1.71 -12.30 27.42
CA LEU A 352 0.56 -11.55 27.92
C LEU A 352 -0.75 -12.19 27.46
N ASP A 353 -1.80 -12.07 28.26
CA ASP A 353 -3.15 -12.36 27.83
C ASP A 353 -3.78 -11.15 27.12
N LEU A 354 -4.80 -11.38 26.31
CA LEU A 354 -5.48 -10.34 25.52
C LEU A 354 -6.94 -10.20 25.96
N ALA A 355 -7.29 -9.05 26.51
CA ALA A 355 -8.69 -8.71 26.80
C ALA A 355 -9.25 -7.80 25.69
N LEU A 356 -10.45 -8.13 25.19
CA LEU A 356 -11.20 -7.35 24.21
C LEU A 356 -12.43 -6.76 24.87
N VAL A 357 -12.42 -5.44 25.13
CA VAL A 357 -13.43 -4.75 25.94
C VAL A 357 -14.33 -3.89 25.08
N ASN A 358 -15.65 -3.93 25.32
CA ASN A 358 -16.66 -3.20 24.55
C ASN A 358 -16.68 -3.54 23.05
N PHE A 359 -16.33 -4.78 22.71
CA PHE A 359 -16.52 -5.32 21.36
C PHE A 359 -17.85 -6.08 21.29
N PRO A 360 -18.53 -6.08 20.15
CA PRO A 360 -19.67 -6.98 19.95
C PRO A 360 -19.20 -8.44 20.04
N GLU A 361 -20.06 -9.27 20.56
CA GLU A 361 -19.80 -10.71 20.64
C GLU A 361 -19.48 -11.29 19.26
N ILE A 362 -18.48 -12.15 19.21
CA ILE A 362 -18.06 -12.85 18.01
C ILE A 362 -17.52 -14.23 18.40
N GLU A 363 -17.93 -15.24 17.67
CA GLU A 363 -17.38 -16.58 17.83
C GLU A 363 -15.86 -16.59 17.57
N PRO A 364 -15.05 -17.28 18.40
CA PRO A 364 -13.60 -17.30 18.27
C PRO A 364 -13.11 -17.66 16.87
N GLU A 365 -13.72 -18.67 16.25
CA GLU A 365 -13.38 -19.08 14.89
C GLU A 365 -13.68 -18.00 13.83
N LYS A 366 -14.78 -17.25 14.03
CA LYS A 366 -15.14 -16.13 13.15
C LYS A 366 -14.18 -14.97 13.33
N LEU A 367 -13.74 -14.68 14.56
CA LEU A 367 -12.70 -13.68 14.81
C LEU A 367 -11.42 -14.02 14.02
N VAL A 368 -10.94 -15.25 14.13
CA VAL A 368 -9.76 -15.71 13.38
C VAL A 368 -9.94 -15.53 11.88
N LYS A 369 -11.09 -15.95 11.33
CA LYS A 369 -11.40 -15.81 9.89
C LYS A 369 -11.38 -14.35 9.43
N GLU A 370 -11.97 -13.43 10.20
CA GLU A 370 -11.97 -12.00 9.85
C GLU A 370 -10.58 -11.38 9.96
N VAL A 371 -9.79 -11.75 10.98
CA VAL A 371 -8.38 -11.32 11.09
C VAL A 371 -7.57 -11.84 9.91
N MET A 372 -7.70 -13.12 9.57
CA MET A 372 -7.01 -13.71 8.41
C MET A 372 -7.37 -13.00 7.11
N LYS A 373 -8.64 -12.72 6.89
CA LYS A 373 -9.14 -12.01 5.71
C LYS A 373 -8.59 -10.58 5.62
N GLU A 374 -8.66 -9.82 6.71
CA GLU A 374 -8.19 -8.43 6.75
C GLU A 374 -6.67 -8.33 6.58
N MET A 375 -5.92 -9.25 7.20
CA MET A 375 -4.45 -9.29 7.13
C MET A 375 -3.92 -10.08 5.93
N ARG A 376 -4.80 -10.72 5.13
CA ARG A 376 -4.47 -11.60 3.99
C ARG A 376 -3.52 -12.73 4.38
N LEU A 377 -3.81 -13.36 5.51
CA LEU A 377 -3.02 -14.47 6.05
C LEU A 377 -3.57 -15.82 5.56
N SER A 378 -2.71 -16.82 5.53
CA SER A 378 -3.07 -18.21 5.18
C SER A 378 -3.49 -19.03 6.39
N ASN A 379 -3.18 -18.56 7.62
CA ASN A 379 -3.55 -19.22 8.88
C ASN A 379 -3.80 -18.17 9.97
N GLY A 380 -4.39 -18.60 11.10
CA GLY A 380 -4.75 -17.74 12.22
C GLY A 380 -3.58 -17.19 13.04
N GLY A 381 -2.36 -17.72 12.85
CA GLY A 381 -1.16 -17.26 13.54
C GLY A 381 -1.32 -17.22 15.06
N TYR A 382 -0.79 -16.18 15.70
CA TYR A 382 -0.86 -16.03 17.16
C TYR A 382 -2.27 -15.77 17.69
N VAL A 383 -3.20 -15.24 16.89
CA VAL A 383 -4.61 -15.08 17.29
C VAL A 383 -5.22 -16.46 17.59
N GLN A 384 -5.02 -17.42 16.67
CA GLN A 384 -5.48 -18.79 16.86
C GLN A 384 -4.81 -19.43 18.07
N SER A 385 -3.48 -19.28 18.21
CA SER A 385 -2.74 -19.85 19.32
C SER A 385 -3.20 -19.32 20.70
N LEU A 386 -3.49 -18.02 20.80
CA LEU A 386 -4.00 -17.44 22.05
C LEU A 386 -5.44 -17.93 22.35
N ILE A 387 -6.28 -18.10 21.33
CA ILE A 387 -7.63 -18.66 21.50
C ILE A 387 -7.56 -20.13 21.95
N ASP A 388 -6.71 -20.93 21.31
CA ASP A 388 -6.55 -22.35 21.64
C ASP A 388 -6.05 -22.59 23.08
N ASN A 389 -5.45 -21.56 23.70
CA ASN A 389 -4.96 -21.58 25.08
C ASN A 389 -5.82 -20.74 26.05
N ASP A 390 -7.04 -20.35 25.67
CA ASP A 390 -7.97 -19.54 26.46
C ASP A 390 -7.40 -18.18 26.93
N ARG A 391 -6.47 -17.63 26.16
CA ARG A 391 -5.73 -16.39 26.47
C ARG A 391 -6.29 -15.13 25.79
N ILE A 392 -7.45 -15.25 25.11
CA ILE A 392 -8.25 -14.12 24.64
C ILE A 392 -9.63 -14.20 25.28
N GLN A 393 -10.03 -13.11 25.94
CA GLN A 393 -11.38 -13.01 26.49
C GLN A 393 -12.08 -11.72 26.08
N PHE A 394 -13.41 -11.80 25.98
CA PHE A 394 -14.28 -10.69 25.66
C PHE A 394 -15.02 -10.20 26.91
N PHE A 395 -15.05 -8.87 27.06
CA PHE A 395 -15.75 -8.20 28.17
C PHE A 395 -16.64 -7.10 27.57
N GLU A 396 -17.90 -7.03 28.00
CA GLU A 396 -18.80 -5.98 27.51
C GLU A 396 -18.37 -4.60 27.99
N LYS A 397 -18.27 -4.40 29.33
CA LYS A 397 -17.92 -3.11 29.96
C LYS A 397 -17.00 -3.25 31.15
N GLU A 398 -17.19 -4.28 31.93
CA GLU A 398 -16.44 -4.55 33.16
C GLU A 398 -15.49 -5.71 32.91
N ILE A 399 -14.25 -5.54 33.31
CA ILE A 399 -13.20 -6.54 33.13
C ILE A 399 -13.14 -7.34 34.42
N ASP A 400 -13.13 -8.67 34.33
CA ASP A 400 -12.97 -9.55 35.47
C ASP A 400 -11.49 -9.51 35.93
N GLU A 401 -11.24 -8.91 37.09
CA GLU A 401 -9.91 -8.80 37.70
C GLU A 401 -9.34 -10.16 38.14
N THR A 402 -10.19 -11.17 38.36
CA THR A 402 -9.73 -12.50 38.74
C THR A 402 -9.01 -13.19 37.61
N TRP A 403 -9.46 -12.92 36.35
CA TRP A 403 -8.81 -13.40 35.15
C TRP A 403 -7.70 -12.45 34.66
N SER A 404 -7.94 -11.15 34.67
CA SER A 404 -7.08 -10.18 33.99
C SER A 404 -5.96 -9.61 34.87
N GLY A 405 -6.12 -9.63 36.18
CA GLY A 405 -5.30 -8.87 37.15
C GLY A 405 -5.82 -7.45 37.40
N SER A 406 -5.13 -6.69 38.24
CA SER A 406 -5.53 -5.34 38.64
C SER A 406 -5.64 -4.39 37.44
N ILE A 407 -6.78 -3.70 37.33
CA ILE A 407 -7.07 -2.83 36.18
C ILE A 407 -6.31 -1.51 36.29
N VAL A 408 -5.52 -1.21 35.27
CA VAL A 408 -4.73 0.01 35.11
C VAL A 408 -5.16 0.75 33.83
N ALA A 409 -5.70 1.96 33.97
CA ALA A 409 -6.06 2.78 32.80
C ALA A 409 -4.82 3.49 32.26
N THR A 410 -4.48 3.25 30.97
CA THR A 410 -3.42 4.01 30.32
C THR A 410 -3.96 5.36 29.83
N THR A 411 -3.33 6.45 30.24
CA THR A 411 -3.76 7.81 29.92
C THR A 411 -2.58 8.77 29.88
N ALA A 412 -2.63 9.76 28.98
CA ALA A 412 -1.63 10.82 28.94
C ALA A 412 -1.79 11.85 30.08
N ASN A 413 -2.93 11.84 30.80
CA ASN A 413 -3.19 12.74 31.90
C ASN A 413 -3.60 11.90 33.14
N PRO A 414 -2.64 11.27 33.86
CA PRO A 414 -2.92 10.44 35.00
C PRO A 414 -3.29 11.31 36.21
N ASP A 415 -4.14 10.77 37.06
CA ASP A 415 -4.30 11.27 38.45
C ASP A 415 -3.08 10.79 39.25
N ILE A 416 -2.32 11.74 39.77
CA ILE A 416 -1.08 11.45 40.54
C ILE A 416 -1.36 10.52 41.71
N ALA A 417 -2.50 10.68 42.39
CA ALA A 417 -2.90 9.83 43.51
C ALA A 417 -3.13 8.36 43.11
N LYS A 418 -3.34 8.09 41.81
CA LYS A 418 -3.59 6.76 41.24
C LYS A 418 -2.40 6.18 40.47
N SER A 419 -1.25 6.87 40.46
CA SER A 419 -0.10 6.50 39.63
C SER A 419 0.81 5.43 40.24
N SER A 420 0.56 4.98 41.45
CA SER A 420 1.28 3.88 42.11
C SER A 420 0.70 2.55 41.61
N LEU A 421 1.45 1.79 40.80
CA LEU A 421 1.00 0.49 40.32
C LEU A 421 0.97 -0.55 41.46
N PRO A 422 -0.05 -1.41 41.52
CA PRO A 422 -0.11 -2.51 42.50
C PRO A 422 0.91 -3.59 42.16
N SER A 423 1.28 -4.40 43.12
CA SER A 423 2.05 -5.63 42.92
C SER A 423 1.16 -6.73 42.35
N GLY A 424 1.78 -7.67 41.62
CA GLY A 424 1.12 -8.83 41.03
C GLY A 424 0.69 -8.65 39.60
N ARG A 425 -0.33 -9.42 39.21
CA ARG A 425 -0.82 -9.43 37.83
C ARG A 425 -1.54 -8.12 37.48
N LEU A 426 -1.14 -7.48 36.39
CA LEU A 426 -1.70 -6.21 35.90
C LEU A 426 -2.49 -6.41 34.61
N CYS A 427 -3.57 -5.66 34.47
CA CYS A 427 -4.34 -5.50 33.24
C CYS A 427 -4.22 -4.05 32.74
N MET A 428 -3.34 -3.79 31.79
CA MET A 428 -3.22 -2.46 31.20
C MET A 428 -4.22 -2.25 30.07
N VAL A 429 -5.15 -1.32 30.30
CA VAL A 429 -6.25 -1.03 29.38
C VAL A 429 -5.92 0.18 28.52
N MET A 430 -6.02 0.05 27.19
CA MET A 430 -5.83 1.13 26.25
C MET A 430 -7.02 1.30 25.30
N GLY A 431 -7.33 2.54 24.92
CA GLY A 431 -8.38 2.85 23.93
C GLY A 431 -7.87 2.74 22.50
N LEU A 432 -8.68 2.13 21.61
CA LEU A 432 -8.33 1.96 20.19
C LEU A 432 -8.60 3.20 19.31
N GLY A 433 -9.32 4.20 19.82
CA GLY A 433 -9.66 5.39 19.04
C GLY A 433 -8.76 6.60 19.35
N PRO A 434 -8.84 7.66 18.53
CA PRO A 434 -7.99 8.85 18.68
C PRO A 434 -8.27 9.64 19.97
N LYS A 435 -9.39 9.38 20.65
CA LYS A 435 -9.75 10.00 21.93
C LYS A 435 -9.24 9.22 23.16
N GLY A 436 -8.56 8.08 22.95
CA GLY A 436 -8.12 7.21 24.02
C GLY A 436 -9.29 6.56 24.78
N LEU A 437 -9.08 6.20 26.03
CA LEU A 437 -10.12 5.62 26.89
C LEU A 437 -11.24 6.60 27.21
N PRO A 438 -12.51 6.15 27.39
CA PRO A 438 -13.59 7.00 27.85
C PRO A 438 -13.29 7.61 29.23
N LYS A 439 -13.61 8.89 29.40
CA LYS A 439 -13.40 9.58 30.71
C LYS A 439 -14.06 8.83 31.87
N SER A 440 -15.24 8.24 31.65
CA SER A 440 -15.95 7.44 32.64
C SER A 440 -15.19 6.17 33.03
N PHE A 441 -14.43 5.57 32.11
CA PHE A 441 -13.57 4.43 32.46
C PHE A 441 -12.34 4.89 33.25
N VAL A 442 -11.64 5.93 32.74
CA VAL A 442 -10.45 6.48 33.43
C VAL A 442 -10.79 6.92 34.87
N SER A 443 -11.90 7.64 35.07
CA SER A 443 -12.29 8.12 36.44
C SER A 443 -12.57 6.99 37.43
N LYS A 444 -13.12 5.85 36.97
CA LYS A 444 -13.44 4.67 37.79
C LYS A 444 -12.23 3.79 38.07
N ALA A 445 -11.23 3.78 37.19
CA ALA A 445 -10.04 2.96 37.36
C ALA A 445 -9.30 3.32 38.64
N ALA A 446 -8.89 2.29 39.38
CA ALA A 446 -8.15 2.45 40.65
C ALA A 446 -6.71 2.93 40.40
N TYR A 447 -6.14 2.55 39.27
CA TYR A 447 -4.75 2.84 38.88
C TYR A 447 -4.66 3.49 37.52
N HIS A 448 -3.74 4.46 37.40
CA HIS A 448 -3.43 5.13 36.15
C HIS A 448 -1.98 4.92 35.78
N PHE A 449 -1.71 4.76 34.46
CA PHE A 449 -0.36 4.64 33.93
C PHE A 449 -0.15 5.60 32.78
N GLU A 450 0.92 6.40 32.83
CA GLU A 450 1.38 7.27 31.78
C GLU A 450 2.70 6.71 31.22
N LEU A 451 2.75 6.54 29.89
CA LEU A 451 3.82 5.80 29.20
C LEU A 451 5.13 6.58 29.05
N THR A 452 5.06 7.91 29.04
CA THR A 452 6.16 8.75 28.57
C THR A 452 6.85 9.55 29.70
N GLY A 453 6.21 9.69 30.84
CA GLY A 453 6.62 10.63 31.89
C GLY A 453 6.48 12.12 31.50
N SER A 454 5.92 12.40 30.33
CA SER A 454 5.83 13.75 29.75
C SER A 454 4.42 14.13 29.27
N ASN A 455 3.41 13.34 29.64
CA ASN A 455 2.01 13.55 29.25
C ASN A 455 1.77 13.55 27.73
N VAL A 456 2.58 12.81 26.97
CA VAL A 456 2.47 12.71 25.51
C VAL A 456 1.64 11.49 25.12
N ALA A 457 0.58 11.72 24.34
CA ALA A 457 -0.24 10.64 23.79
C ALA A 457 0.47 9.98 22.60
N PHE A 458 0.57 8.65 22.63
CA PHE A 458 1.08 7.85 21.50
C PHE A 458 -0.04 7.48 20.52
N GLU A 459 0.36 7.25 19.26
CA GLU A 459 -0.48 6.55 18.29
C GLU A 459 -0.75 5.11 18.78
N THR A 460 -1.92 4.56 18.44
CA THR A 460 -2.42 3.28 18.98
C THR A 460 -1.41 2.13 18.86
N GLY A 461 -0.74 1.97 17.72
CA GLY A 461 0.23 0.89 17.53
C GLY A 461 1.49 1.06 18.37
N THR A 462 1.96 2.30 18.52
CA THR A 462 3.11 2.66 19.36
C THR A 462 2.80 2.47 20.84
N ALA A 463 1.63 2.93 21.28
CA ALA A 463 1.16 2.73 22.66
C ALA A 463 1.07 1.24 23.01
N MET A 464 0.49 0.45 22.11
CA MET A 464 0.36 -1.01 22.28
C MET A 464 1.72 -1.68 22.47
N GLY A 465 2.70 -1.35 21.62
CA GLY A 465 4.07 -1.88 21.73
C GLY A 465 4.75 -1.46 23.04
N ALA A 466 4.64 -0.19 23.44
CA ALA A 466 5.23 0.33 24.67
C ALA A 466 4.61 -0.32 25.93
N ILE A 467 3.28 -0.45 25.98
CA ILE A 467 2.57 -1.13 27.08
C ILE A 467 3.02 -2.59 27.19
N SER A 468 3.04 -3.32 26.06
CA SER A 468 3.43 -4.72 26.05
C SER A 468 4.88 -4.92 26.50
N SER A 469 5.79 -4.07 26.06
CA SER A 469 7.19 -4.09 26.48
C SER A 469 7.32 -3.80 27.98
N HIS A 470 6.59 -2.81 28.49
CA HIS A 470 6.60 -2.48 29.92
C HIS A 470 6.09 -3.65 30.77
N LEU A 471 4.95 -4.25 30.41
CA LEU A 471 4.41 -5.43 31.08
C LEU A 471 5.39 -6.62 31.02
N GLY A 472 6.07 -6.82 29.90
CA GLY A 472 7.07 -7.88 29.77
C GLY A 472 8.33 -7.68 30.62
N MET A 473 8.65 -6.43 31.04
CA MET A 473 9.81 -6.11 31.89
C MET A 473 9.53 -6.22 33.38
N ILE A 474 8.30 -5.98 33.83
CA ILE A 474 7.91 -6.03 35.24
C ILE A 474 7.46 -7.41 35.72
N GLY A 475 7.36 -8.39 34.84
CA GLY A 475 7.08 -9.80 35.07
C GLY A 475 8.31 -10.64 34.90
#